data_0ffc15f1c60fcac4bdae2e98275cadf5
#
_entry.id   0ffc15f1c60fcac4bdae2e98275cadf5
#
_cell.length_a   1.000
_cell.length_b   1.000
_cell.length_c   1.000
_cell.angle_alpha   90.00
_cell.angle_beta   90.00
_cell.angle_gamma   90.00
#
_symmetry.space_group_name_H-M   'P 1'
#
loop_
_entity.id
_entity.type
_entity.pdbx_description
1 polymer ?
#
loop_
_entity_poly.entity_id
_entity_poly.type
_entity_poly.pdbx_seq_one_letter_code
_entity_poly.pdbx_strand_id
1 'polypeptide(L)'
;MANVGAVISSIRNIMRQDRGISGDAQRLEQLGWMLFLKIMDDKDQELEITKDDYISVIPEKFQWRTWATDAEGITGDDLLEFIDSNAQDNKGLFATLRELTSIANPKRAAIVKEVFEGSNNYMKSGYEMRKVINKLNEVDFNNSEDKHIFGDIYESILVELRDAGNKGEYYTPRAVTQFMTQMTNPKLGEKVLDPAAGTGGFLSAAIDHVRENFVKTVEDEHVLQS
;
A
#
# COMPACT_ATOMS: atom_id res chain seq x y z
N MET A 1 -10.87 6.28 17.19
CA MET A 1 -10.13 5.52 16.16
C MET A 1 -11.15 4.76 15.32
N ALA A 2 -11.07 4.87 14.00
CA ALA A 2 -11.92 4.06 13.13
C ALA A 2 -11.54 2.59 13.33
N ASN A 3 -12.54 1.73 13.51
CA ASN A 3 -12.31 0.28 13.55
C ASN A 3 -11.92 -0.13 12.12
N VAL A 4 -10.65 -0.42 11.91
CA VAL A 4 -10.06 -0.74 10.61
C VAL A 4 -10.79 -1.91 9.95
N GLY A 5 -11.14 -2.95 10.69
CA GLY A 5 -11.92 -4.06 10.18
C GLY A 5 -13.29 -3.62 9.62
N ALA A 6 -13.93 -2.64 10.26
CA ALA A 6 -15.20 -2.08 9.76
C ALA A 6 -15.00 -1.25 8.48
N VAL A 7 -13.90 -0.48 8.37
CA VAL A 7 -13.56 0.28 7.17
C VAL A 7 -13.34 -0.67 5.99
N ILE A 8 -12.58 -1.76 6.19
CA ILE A 8 -12.29 -2.73 5.12
C ILE A 8 -13.55 -3.48 4.70
N SER A 9 -14.36 -3.93 5.66
CA SER A 9 -15.64 -4.58 5.35
C SER A 9 -16.54 -3.66 4.53
N SER A 10 -16.55 -2.35 4.84
CA SER A 10 -17.27 -1.31 4.08
C SER A 10 -16.71 -1.18 2.65
N ILE A 11 -15.39 -1.02 2.51
CA ILE A 11 -14.72 -0.94 1.20
C ILE A 11 -15.05 -2.16 0.34
N ARG A 12 -14.95 -3.37 0.90
CA ARG A 12 -15.26 -4.59 0.18
C ARG A 12 -16.72 -4.64 -0.29
N ASN A 13 -17.67 -4.19 0.54
CA ASN A 13 -19.07 -4.13 0.16
C ASN A 13 -19.33 -3.12 -0.96
N ILE A 14 -18.65 -1.98 -0.97
CA ILE A 14 -18.71 -1.01 -2.05
C ILE A 14 -18.15 -1.63 -3.34
N MET A 15 -16.97 -2.24 -3.29
CA MET A 15 -16.34 -2.86 -4.45
C MET A 15 -17.16 -4.02 -5.05
N ARG A 16 -17.97 -4.73 -4.24
CA ARG A 16 -18.89 -5.78 -4.73
C ARG A 16 -20.03 -5.25 -5.60
N GLN A 17 -20.34 -3.97 -5.48
CA GLN A 17 -21.40 -3.33 -6.28
C GLN A 17 -20.87 -2.84 -7.63
N ASP A 18 -19.54 -2.77 -7.80
CA ASP A 18 -18.91 -2.35 -9.04
C ASP A 18 -18.89 -3.50 -10.08
N ARG A 19 -19.34 -3.21 -11.30
CA ARG A 19 -19.44 -4.18 -12.40
C ARG A 19 -18.09 -4.64 -12.94
N GLY A 20 -17.03 -3.89 -12.72
CA GLY A 20 -15.69 -4.18 -13.20
C GLY A 20 -14.93 -5.18 -12.32
N ILE A 21 -15.43 -5.44 -11.10
CA ILE A 21 -14.77 -6.31 -10.13
C ILE A 21 -15.53 -7.63 -10.02
N SER A 22 -14.97 -8.70 -10.58
CA SER A 22 -15.61 -10.02 -10.63
C SER A 22 -15.18 -10.99 -9.52
N GLY A 23 -14.17 -10.66 -8.72
CA GLY A 23 -13.65 -11.58 -7.70
C GLY A 23 -12.79 -10.90 -6.63
N ASP A 24 -12.40 -11.70 -5.62
CA ASP A 24 -11.62 -11.20 -4.48
C ASP A 24 -10.20 -10.83 -4.89
N ALA A 25 -9.58 -11.54 -5.84
CA ALA A 25 -8.27 -11.21 -6.37
C ALA A 25 -8.24 -9.79 -6.99
N GLN A 26 -9.26 -9.44 -7.79
CA GLN A 26 -9.37 -8.11 -8.37
C GLN A 26 -9.66 -7.03 -7.30
N ARG A 27 -10.42 -7.35 -6.25
CA ARG A 27 -10.62 -6.44 -5.11
C ARG A 27 -9.32 -6.16 -4.38
N LEU A 28 -8.52 -7.21 -4.17
CA LEU A 28 -7.22 -7.09 -3.52
C LEU A 28 -6.26 -6.23 -4.33
N GLU A 29 -6.16 -6.49 -5.64
CA GLU A 29 -5.30 -5.73 -6.53
C GLU A 29 -5.75 -4.24 -6.64
N GLN A 30 -7.07 -4.02 -6.75
CA GLN A 30 -7.66 -2.67 -6.75
C GLN A 30 -7.34 -1.91 -5.45
N LEU A 31 -7.47 -2.55 -4.30
CA LEU A 31 -7.17 -1.95 -3.01
C LEU A 31 -5.67 -1.72 -2.83
N GLY A 32 -4.85 -2.65 -3.35
CA GLY A 32 -3.39 -2.62 -3.22
C GLY A 32 -2.77 -1.34 -3.77
N TRP A 33 -3.07 -0.94 -5.00
CA TRP A 33 -2.51 0.28 -5.57
C TRP A 33 -3.04 1.56 -4.89
N MET A 34 -4.31 1.58 -4.45
CA MET A 34 -4.88 2.72 -3.72
C MET A 34 -4.18 2.91 -2.37
N LEU A 35 -4.03 1.83 -1.60
CA LEU A 35 -3.30 1.82 -0.34
C LEU A 35 -1.84 2.23 -0.52
N PHE A 36 -1.18 1.68 -1.54
CA PHE A 36 0.20 2.03 -1.85
C PHE A 36 0.35 3.54 -2.07
N LEU A 37 -0.50 4.16 -2.90
CA LEU A 37 -0.44 5.61 -3.15
C LEU A 37 -0.69 6.42 -1.89
N LYS A 38 -1.70 6.04 -1.09
CA LYS A 38 -1.99 6.75 0.16
C LYS A 38 -0.82 6.67 1.14
N ILE A 39 -0.27 5.48 1.37
CA ILE A 39 0.87 5.28 2.28
C ILE A 39 2.11 6.02 1.78
N MET A 40 2.35 6.00 0.46
CA MET A 40 3.47 6.74 -0.15
C MET A 40 3.33 8.24 0.10
N ASP A 41 2.14 8.80 -0.09
CA ASP A 41 1.89 10.22 0.12
C ASP A 41 1.97 10.61 1.60
N ASP A 42 1.40 9.81 2.51
CA ASP A 42 1.51 10.01 3.95
C ASP A 42 3.00 10.00 4.39
N LYS A 43 3.81 9.09 3.82
CA LYS A 43 5.25 9.04 4.08
C LYS A 43 6.02 10.19 3.43
N ASP A 44 5.61 10.66 2.26
CA ASP A 44 6.21 11.81 1.61
C ASP A 44 5.98 13.08 2.44
N GLN A 45 4.78 13.27 3.00
CA GLN A 45 4.48 14.39 3.90
C GLN A 45 5.38 14.36 5.16
N GLU A 46 5.60 13.20 5.76
CA GLU A 46 6.54 13.07 6.90
C GLU A 46 7.97 13.43 6.50
N LEU A 47 8.41 13.00 5.30
CA LEU A 47 9.75 13.31 4.79
C LEU A 47 9.92 14.78 4.44
N GLU A 48 8.90 15.43 3.90
CA GLU A 48 8.89 16.87 3.60
C GLU A 48 9.02 17.74 4.86
N ILE A 49 8.50 17.25 6.01
CA ILE A 49 8.67 17.94 7.30
C ILE A 49 10.06 17.71 7.90
N THR A 50 10.64 16.52 7.70
CA THR A 50 11.87 16.10 8.38
C THR A 50 13.14 16.34 7.57
N LYS A 51 13.02 16.62 6.26
CA LYS A 51 14.16 16.81 5.34
C LYS A 51 13.92 18.03 4.46
N ASP A 52 14.74 19.05 4.63
CA ASP A 52 14.61 20.35 3.94
C ASP A 52 14.60 20.27 2.41
N ASP A 53 15.29 19.29 1.81
CA ASP A 53 15.44 19.13 0.35
C ASP A 53 14.64 17.95 -0.22
N TYR A 54 13.68 17.40 0.53
CA TYR A 54 12.90 16.28 0.04
C TYR A 54 11.85 16.74 -0.97
N ILE A 55 11.81 16.05 -2.10
CA ILE A 55 10.79 16.23 -3.13
C ILE A 55 10.19 14.86 -3.45
N SER A 56 8.86 14.76 -3.41
CA SER A 56 8.15 13.56 -3.82
C SER A 56 8.49 13.16 -5.25
N VAL A 57 8.64 11.86 -5.50
CA VAL A 57 8.82 11.33 -6.86
C VAL A 57 7.51 11.32 -7.64
N ILE A 58 6.37 11.36 -6.95
CA ILE A 58 5.05 11.38 -7.58
C ILE A 58 4.72 12.83 -7.97
N PRO A 59 4.40 13.11 -9.24
CA PRO A 59 4.00 14.45 -9.66
C PRO A 59 2.83 14.99 -8.83
N GLU A 60 2.88 16.26 -8.45
CA GLU A 60 1.91 16.91 -7.55
C GLU A 60 0.46 16.61 -7.90
N LYS A 61 0.10 16.66 -9.20
CA LYS A 61 -1.25 16.32 -9.71
C LYS A 61 -1.72 14.94 -9.26
N PHE A 62 -0.80 13.98 -9.08
CA PHE A 62 -1.10 12.58 -8.79
C PHE A 62 -0.79 12.16 -7.34
N GLN A 63 -0.29 13.07 -6.50
CA GLN A 63 -0.16 12.83 -5.07
C GLN A 63 -1.55 12.65 -4.46
N TRP A 64 -1.69 11.66 -3.59
CA TRP A 64 -2.98 11.31 -2.97
C TRP A 64 -3.66 12.51 -2.31
N ARG A 65 -2.89 13.34 -1.61
CA ARG A 65 -3.36 14.57 -0.93
C ARG A 65 -3.99 15.58 -1.89
N THR A 66 -3.60 15.59 -3.16
CA THR A 66 -4.05 16.60 -4.13
C THR A 66 -5.42 16.27 -4.73
N TRP A 67 -5.72 15.00 -5.01
CA TRP A 67 -6.93 14.62 -5.74
C TRP A 67 -7.89 13.73 -4.94
N ALA A 68 -7.41 13.07 -3.87
CA ALA A 68 -8.15 12.02 -3.19
C ALA A 68 -8.74 12.44 -1.84
N THR A 69 -8.21 13.50 -1.19
CA THR A 69 -8.59 13.88 0.19
C THR A 69 -9.90 14.65 0.27
N ASP A 70 -10.30 15.36 -0.77
CA ASP A 70 -11.61 16.02 -0.81
C ASP A 70 -12.72 14.99 -1.02
N ALA A 71 -13.63 14.86 -0.06
CA ALA A 71 -14.73 13.90 -0.11
C ALA A 71 -15.69 14.15 -1.30
N GLU A 72 -15.84 15.41 -1.71
CA GLU A 72 -16.63 15.85 -2.86
C GLU A 72 -15.78 16.09 -4.12
N GLY A 73 -14.53 15.59 -4.12
CA GLY A 73 -13.58 15.74 -5.24
C GLY A 73 -14.03 15.01 -6.51
N ILE A 74 -13.10 14.89 -7.48
CA ILE A 74 -13.40 14.27 -8.79
C ILE A 74 -14.06 12.90 -8.62
N THR A 75 -15.10 12.61 -9.40
CA THR A 75 -15.92 11.40 -9.32
C THR A 75 -16.47 11.03 -10.71
N GLY A 76 -17.23 9.96 -10.83
CA GLY A 76 -17.84 9.55 -12.10
C GLY A 76 -16.81 9.27 -13.19
N ASP A 77 -17.16 9.65 -14.42
CA ASP A 77 -16.32 9.42 -15.59
C ASP A 77 -15.02 10.24 -15.55
N ASP A 78 -15.04 11.44 -14.96
CA ASP A 78 -13.84 12.27 -14.79
C ASP A 78 -12.79 11.60 -13.90
N LEU A 79 -13.21 10.89 -12.85
CA LEU A 79 -12.29 10.12 -12.01
C LEU A 79 -11.71 8.93 -12.77
N LEU A 80 -12.52 8.23 -13.56
CA LEU A 80 -12.03 7.11 -14.39
C LEU A 80 -11.04 7.59 -15.45
N GLU A 81 -11.32 8.72 -16.11
CA GLU A 81 -10.40 9.33 -17.06
C GLU A 81 -9.10 9.77 -16.37
N PHE A 82 -9.18 10.43 -15.22
CA PHE A 82 -8.02 10.81 -14.42
C PHE A 82 -7.10 9.62 -14.08
N ILE A 83 -7.68 8.44 -13.79
CA ILE A 83 -6.94 7.23 -13.45
C ILE A 83 -6.38 6.54 -14.71
N ASP A 84 -7.21 6.31 -15.73
CA ASP A 84 -6.96 5.35 -16.80
C ASP A 84 -6.55 6.00 -18.15
N SER A 85 -6.58 7.34 -18.29
CA SER A 85 -6.26 7.99 -19.56
C SER A 85 -4.85 7.64 -20.07
N ASN A 86 -4.78 7.18 -21.33
CA ASN A 86 -3.52 6.94 -22.04
C ASN A 86 -3.30 7.95 -23.18
N ALA A 87 -4.09 9.04 -23.24
CA ALA A 87 -3.92 10.08 -24.23
C ALA A 87 -2.55 10.77 -24.09
N GLN A 88 -1.85 11.00 -25.20
CA GLN A 88 -0.48 11.55 -25.16
C GLN A 88 -0.41 12.96 -24.56
N ASP A 89 -1.45 13.75 -24.77
CA ASP A 89 -1.59 15.13 -24.29
C ASP A 89 -2.21 15.21 -22.87
N ASN A 90 -2.85 14.14 -22.40
CA ASN A 90 -3.47 14.07 -21.07
C ASN A 90 -3.33 12.66 -20.46
N LYS A 91 -2.09 12.27 -20.12
CA LYS A 91 -1.82 11.00 -19.44
C LYS A 91 -2.47 11.00 -18.06
N GLY A 92 -3.20 9.92 -17.77
CA GLY A 92 -3.77 9.64 -16.46
C GLY A 92 -2.73 9.15 -15.47
N LEU A 93 -3.19 8.85 -14.27
CA LEU A 93 -2.37 8.41 -13.14
C LEU A 93 -1.55 7.17 -13.48
N PHE A 94 -2.17 6.10 -13.98
CA PHE A 94 -1.47 4.84 -14.29
C PHE A 94 -0.42 5.02 -15.39
N ALA A 95 -0.77 5.69 -16.49
CA ALA A 95 0.17 5.93 -17.59
C ALA A 95 1.39 6.74 -17.13
N THR A 96 1.17 7.75 -16.27
CA THR A 96 2.25 8.59 -15.75
C THR A 96 3.15 7.83 -14.79
N LEU A 97 2.60 7.05 -13.85
CA LEU A 97 3.40 6.36 -12.84
C LEU A 97 4.16 5.15 -13.41
N ARG A 98 3.65 4.52 -14.47
CA ARG A 98 4.37 3.45 -15.21
C ARG A 98 5.62 3.96 -15.93
N GLU A 99 5.68 5.23 -16.27
CA GLU A 99 6.83 5.86 -16.93
C GLU A 99 7.68 6.71 -15.98
N LEU A 100 7.41 6.61 -14.68
CA LEU A 100 8.04 7.47 -13.67
C LEU A 100 9.55 7.30 -13.65
N THR A 101 10.26 8.43 -13.62
CA THR A 101 11.70 8.51 -13.44
C THR A 101 12.03 9.67 -12.51
N SER A 102 13.09 9.52 -11.71
CA SER A 102 13.59 10.61 -10.86
C SER A 102 15.10 10.54 -10.77
N ILE A 103 15.76 11.69 -10.93
CA ILE A 103 17.21 11.82 -10.74
C ILE A 103 17.54 11.92 -9.25
N ALA A 104 16.71 12.62 -8.48
CA ALA A 104 16.92 12.82 -7.04
C ALA A 104 16.70 11.54 -6.22
N ASN A 105 15.68 10.74 -6.58
CA ASN A 105 15.30 9.53 -5.84
C ASN A 105 15.03 8.34 -6.79
N PRO A 106 16.05 7.82 -7.50
CA PRO A 106 15.84 6.81 -8.55
C PRO A 106 15.30 5.48 -8.00
N LYS A 107 15.73 5.05 -6.81
CA LYS A 107 15.22 3.81 -6.18
C LYS A 107 13.73 3.93 -5.86
N ARG A 108 13.29 5.06 -5.32
CA ARG A 108 11.89 5.30 -4.95
C ARG A 108 10.99 5.38 -6.18
N ALA A 109 11.47 6.05 -7.24
CA ALA A 109 10.76 6.12 -8.52
C ALA A 109 10.63 4.73 -9.16
N ALA A 110 11.67 3.89 -9.09
CA ALA A 110 11.64 2.52 -9.60
C ALA A 110 10.59 1.65 -8.86
N ILE A 111 10.48 1.77 -7.53
CA ILE A 111 9.46 1.05 -6.75
C ILE A 111 8.04 1.47 -7.19
N VAL A 112 7.78 2.78 -7.30
CA VAL A 112 6.46 3.26 -7.77
C VAL A 112 6.14 2.74 -9.16
N LYS A 113 7.09 2.82 -10.08
CA LYS A 113 6.95 2.31 -11.44
C LYS A 113 6.61 0.82 -11.45
N GLU A 114 7.37 -0.01 -10.73
CA GLU A 114 7.18 -1.46 -10.65
C GLU A 114 5.78 -1.82 -10.12
N VAL A 115 5.31 -1.16 -9.08
CA VAL A 115 3.97 -1.37 -8.54
C VAL A 115 2.90 -1.07 -9.60
N PHE A 116 3.02 0.04 -10.34
CA PHE A 116 2.04 0.42 -11.34
C PHE A 116 2.16 -0.35 -12.66
N GLU A 117 3.33 -0.89 -13.01
CA GLU A 117 3.47 -1.84 -14.12
C GLU A 117 2.71 -3.15 -13.86
N GLY A 118 2.69 -3.61 -12.60
CA GLY A 118 1.99 -4.83 -12.18
C GLY A 118 0.51 -4.64 -11.82
N SER A 119 0.00 -3.40 -11.72
CA SER A 119 -1.35 -3.11 -11.26
C SER A 119 -2.30 -2.70 -12.38
N ASN A 120 -3.61 -2.93 -12.15
CA ASN A 120 -4.68 -2.48 -13.03
C ASN A 120 -5.82 -1.83 -12.25
N ASN A 121 -6.53 -0.90 -12.89
CA ASN A 121 -7.79 -0.40 -12.37
C ASN A 121 -8.94 -1.27 -12.89
N TYR A 122 -9.61 -1.96 -11.99
CA TYR A 122 -10.75 -2.84 -12.31
C TYR A 122 -12.08 -2.11 -12.15
N MET A 123 -12.18 -1.11 -11.28
CA MET A 123 -13.43 -0.41 -11.05
C MET A 123 -13.89 0.35 -12.29
N LYS A 124 -15.18 0.24 -12.61
CA LYS A 124 -15.84 0.87 -13.76
C LYS A 124 -16.85 1.93 -13.36
N SER A 125 -17.04 2.15 -12.06
CA SER A 125 -17.85 3.24 -11.52
C SER A 125 -16.97 4.20 -10.73
N GLY A 126 -16.73 5.40 -11.26
CA GLY A 126 -16.00 6.43 -10.53
C GLY A 126 -16.73 6.91 -9.27
N TYR A 127 -18.06 6.75 -9.22
CA TYR A 127 -18.84 7.02 -8.01
C TYR A 127 -18.55 6.03 -6.89
N GLU A 128 -18.51 4.72 -7.21
CA GLU A 128 -18.14 3.70 -6.22
C GLU A 128 -16.66 3.82 -5.83
N MET A 129 -15.80 4.16 -6.79
CA MET A 129 -14.37 4.40 -6.54
C MET A 129 -14.17 5.57 -5.57
N ARG A 130 -14.90 6.68 -5.73
CA ARG A 130 -14.85 7.82 -4.79
C ARG A 130 -15.26 7.41 -3.38
N LYS A 131 -16.29 6.58 -3.23
CA LYS A 131 -16.69 6.04 -1.92
C LYS A 131 -15.58 5.20 -1.29
N VAL A 132 -14.86 4.38 -2.07
CA VAL A 132 -13.69 3.59 -1.59
C VAL A 132 -12.59 4.53 -1.12
N ILE A 133 -12.24 5.55 -1.93
CA ILE A 133 -11.22 6.55 -1.59
C ILE A 133 -11.58 7.27 -0.28
N ASN A 134 -12.84 7.69 -0.12
CA ASN A 134 -13.29 8.36 1.09
C ASN A 134 -13.17 7.44 2.32
N LYS A 135 -13.44 6.14 2.18
CA LYS A 135 -13.24 5.17 3.25
C LYS A 135 -11.76 4.96 3.60
N LEU A 136 -10.87 4.96 2.61
CA LEU A 136 -9.43 4.90 2.84
C LEU A 136 -8.91 6.13 3.61
N ASN A 137 -9.49 7.30 3.38
CA ASN A 137 -9.11 8.52 4.09
C ASN A 137 -9.53 8.53 5.58
N GLU A 138 -10.39 7.60 6.03
CA GLU A 138 -10.71 7.43 7.45
C GLU A 138 -9.55 6.77 8.25
N VAL A 139 -8.54 6.22 7.57
CA VAL A 139 -7.38 5.53 8.17
C VAL A 139 -6.15 6.43 8.13
N ASP A 140 -5.52 6.64 9.28
CA ASP A 140 -4.26 7.36 9.43
C ASP A 140 -3.10 6.35 9.50
N PHE A 141 -2.30 6.26 8.43
CA PHE A 141 -1.15 5.34 8.35
C PHE A 141 0.13 5.88 9.01
N ASN A 142 0.16 7.15 9.44
CA ASN A 142 1.30 7.73 10.15
C ASN A 142 1.24 7.46 11.66
N ASN A 143 0.07 7.11 12.19
CA ASN A 143 -0.06 6.75 13.59
C ASN A 143 0.65 5.41 13.86
N SER A 144 1.47 5.35 14.92
CA SER A 144 2.26 4.18 15.26
C SER A 144 1.42 2.91 15.54
N GLU A 145 0.19 3.09 16.03
CA GLU A 145 -0.76 1.99 16.22
C GLU A 145 -1.33 1.47 14.89
N ASP A 146 -1.33 2.33 13.85
CA ASP A 146 -1.88 2.03 12.54
C ASP A 146 -0.83 1.46 11.56
N LYS A 147 0.47 1.47 11.88
CA LYS A 147 1.52 0.90 11.02
C LYS A 147 1.35 -0.59 10.74
N HIS A 148 0.74 -1.33 11.63
CA HIS A 148 0.41 -2.75 11.44
C HIS A 148 -0.87 -2.96 10.62
N ILE A 149 -1.66 -1.91 10.43
CA ILE A 149 -2.97 -1.97 9.77
C ILE A 149 -2.87 -2.47 8.34
N PHE A 150 -1.84 -2.10 7.58
CA PHE A 150 -1.68 -2.62 6.21
C PHE A 150 -1.62 -4.15 6.20
N GLY A 151 -0.82 -4.74 7.09
CA GLY A 151 -0.76 -6.18 7.24
C GLY A 151 -2.10 -6.77 7.71
N ASP A 152 -2.80 -6.13 8.64
CA ASP A 152 -4.10 -6.59 9.16
C ASP A 152 -5.20 -6.48 8.10
N ILE A 153 -5.18 -5.42 7.31
CA ILE A 153 -6.05 -5.24 6.13
C ILE A 153 -5.81 -6.36 5.14
N TYR A 154 -4.57 -6.56 4.76
CA TYR A 154 -4.17 -7.57 3.81
C TYR A 154 -4.54 -8.98 4.34
N GLU A 155 -4.17 -9.29 5.57
CA GLU A 155 -4.53 -10.57 6.21
C GLU A 155 -6.04 -10.79 6.32
N SER A 156 -6.83 -9.77 6.66
CA SER A 156 -8.28 -9.92 6.75
C SER A 156 -8.92 -10.21 5.39
N ILE A 157 -8.44 -9.56 4.32
CA ILE A 157 -8.89 -9.83 2.95
C ILE A 157 -8.50 -11.25 2.55
N LEU A 158 -7.29 -11.69 2.90
CA LEU A 158 -6.80 -13.03 2.60
C LEU A 158 -7.54 -14.14 3.38
N VAL A 159 -7.85 -13.90 4.66
CA VAL A 159 -8.68 -14.83 5.47
C VAL A 159 -10.04 -15.01 4.84
N GLU A 160 -10.64 -13.92 4.34
CA GLU A 160 -11.95 -13.98 3.70
C GLU A 160 -11.93 -14.63 2.29
N LEU A 161 -10.81 -14.49 1.55
CA LEU A 161 -10.57 -15.26 0.32
C LEU A 161 -10.52 -16.77 0.60
N ARG A 162 -9.93 -17.15 1.73
CA ARG A 162 -9.89 -18.56 2.17
C ARG A 162 -11.27 -19.12 2.45
N ASP A 163 -12.13 -18.36 3.13
CA ASP A 163 -13.49 -18.78 3.50
C ASP A 163 -14.44 -18.84 2.28
N ALA A 164 -14.12 -18.11 1.21
CA ALA A 164 -14.86 -18.13 -0.05
C ALA A 164 -14.55 -19.35 -0.95
N GLY A 165 -13.71 -20.29 -0.49
CA GLY A 165 -13.46 -21.56 -1.19
C GLY A 165 -12.28 -21.57 -2.16
N ASN A 166 -11.47 -20.54 -2.22
CA ASN A 166 -10.20 -20.53 -2.94
C ASN A 166 -9.16 -21.35 -2.14
N LYS A 167 -9.04 -22.62 -2.48
CA LYS A 167 -8.09 -23.58 -1.91
C LYS A 167 -6.70 -23.30 -2.49
N GLY A 168 -5.80 -22.70 -1.73
CA GLY A 168 -4.40 -22.69 -2.17
C GLY A 168 -3.47 -21.71 -1.51
N GLU A 169 -3.96 -20.66 -0.87
CA GLU A 169 -3.09 -19.69 -0.21
C GLU A 169 -3.15 -19.87 1.30
N TYR A 170 -2.07 -20.41 1.88
CA TYR A 170 -1.90 -20.55 3.32
C TYR A 170 -0.94 -19.48 3.84
N TYR A 171 -1.43 -18.61 4.71
CA TYR A 171 -0.60 -17.63 5.39
C TYR A 171 -0.18 -18.15 6.75
N THR A 172 1.09 -18.02 7.05
CA THR A 172 1.59 -18.37 8.37
C THR A 172 1.10 -17.32 9.38
N PRO A 173 0.39 -17.71 10.45
CA PRO A 173 -0.10 -16.77 11.45
C PRO A 173 1.03 -15.92 12.03
N ARG A 174 0.79 -14.63 12.30
CA ARG A 174 1.80 -13.70 12.84
C ARG A 174 2.47 -14.20 14.12
N ALA A 175 1.70 -14.79 15.02
CA ALA A 175 2.27 -15.38 16.25
C ALA A 175 3.34 -16.44 15.94
N VAL A 176 3.19 -17.19 14.85
CA VAL A 176 4.17 -18.20 14.42
C VAL A 176 5.37 -17.54 13.77
N THR A 177 5.19 -16.55 12.88
CA THR A 177 6.30 -15.82 12.25
C THR A 177 7.14 -15.10 13.30
N GLN A 178 6.49 -14.42 14.26
CA GLN A 178 7.18 -13.77 15.38
C GLN A 178 7.92 -14.76 16.26
N PHE A 179 7.30 -15.88 16.64
CA PHE A 179 7.97 -16.93 17.44
C PHE A 179 9.18 -17.48 16.73
N MET A 180 9.08 -17.83 15.45
CA MET A 180 10.22 -18.36 14.68
C MET A 180 11.32 -17.32 14.54
N THR A 181 10.98 -16.06 14.30
CA THR A 181 11.95 -14.97 14.26
C THR A 181 12.67 -14.78 15.59
N GLN A 182 11.96 -14.82 16.72
CA GLN A 182 12.55 -14.74 18.05
C GLN A 182 13.51 -15.92 18.32
N MET A 183 13.17 -17.11 17.85
CA MET A 183 14.03 -18.31 18.01
C MET A 183 15.27 -18.25 17.13
N THR A 184 15.17 -17.73 15.89
CA THR A 184 16.33 -17.55 15.01
C THR A 184 17.18 -16.35 15.39
N ASN A 185 16.56 -15.34 16.04
CA ASN A 185 17.19 -14.15 16.58
C ASN A 185 18.13 -13.43 15.60
N PRO A 186 17.62 -13.01 14.41
CA PRO A 186 18.42 -12.27 13.45
C PRO A 186 18.90 -10.96 14.05
N LYS A 187 20.15 -10.57 13.74
CA LYS A 187 20.80 -9.36 14.29
C LYS A 187 20.98 -8.31 13.20
N LEU A 188 21.22 -7.09 13.64
CA LEU A 188 21.54 -5.97 12.76
C LEU A 188 22.76 -6.32 11.87
N GLY A 189 22.62 -6.06 10.56
CA GLY A 189 23.63 -6.36 9.55
C GLY A 189 23.63 -7.81 9.02
N GLU A 190 22.81 -8.71 9.57
CA GLU A 190 22.63 -10.05 9.00
C GLU A 190 21.64 -10.00 7.82
N LYS A 191 21.85 -10.90 6.86
CA LYS A 191 20.97 -11.03 5.69
C LYS A 191 19.94 -12.12 5.93
N VAL A 192 18.68 -11.77 5.77
CA VAL A 192 17.55 -12.68 5.85
C VAL A 192 17.00 -12.92 4.45
N LEU A 193 16.85 -14.17 4.06
CA LEU A 193 16.25 -14.58 2.80
C LEU A 193 14.97 -15.39 3.07
N ASP A 194 13.89 -14.97 2.48
CA ASP A 194 12.65 -15.74 2.40
C ASP A 194 12.38 -16.10 0.93
N PRO A 195 12.64 -17.35 0.49
CA PRO A 195 12.50 -17.75 -0.91
C PRO A 195 11.03 -17.90 -1.35
N ALA A 196 10.09 -17.81 -0.43
CA ALA A 196 8.65 -17.94 -0.67
C ALA A 196 7.87 -16.90 0.15
N ALA A 197 8.32 -15.66 0.09
CA ALA A 197 7.94 -14.56 0.99
C ALA A 197 6.42 -14.31 1.09
N GLY A 198 5.65 -14.63 0.03
CA GLY A 198 4.22 -14.36 0.01
C GLY A 198 3.94 -12.89 0.33
N THR A 199 3.28 -12.64 1.47
CA THR A 199 3.01 -11.29 1.97
C THR A 199 4.16 -10.64 2.74
N GLY A 200 5.30 -11.32 2.84
CA GLY A 200 6.46 -10.85 3.59
C GLY A 200 6.33 -10.98 5.12
N GLY A 201 5.45 -11.85 5.61
CA GLY A 201 5.20 -11.99 7.06
C GLY A 201 6.43 -12.33 7.89
N PHE A 202 7.32 -13.20 7.39
CA PHE A 202 8.60 -13.51 8.05
C PHE A 202 9.61 -12.36 7.95
N LEU A 203 9.68 -11.70 6.80
CA LEU A 203 10.57 -10.55 6.61
C LEU A 203 10.16 -9.37 7.49
N SER A 204 8.87 -9.07 7.57
CA SER A 204 8.34 -8.03 8.48
C SER A 204 8.66 -8.36 9.94
N ALA A 205 8.40 -9.60 10.37
CA ALA A 205 8.73 -10.02 11.73
C ALA A 205 10.24 -9.93 12.04
N ALA A 206 11.10 -10.24 11.06
CA ALA A 206 12.55 -10.11 11.20
C ALA A 206 12.98 -8.65 11.33
N ILE A 207 12.43 -7.75 10.52
CA ILE A 207 12.69 -6.30 10.57
C ILE A 207 12.26 -5.73 11.93
N ASP A 208 11.05 -6.06 12.38
CA ASP A 208 10.52 -5.60 13.67
C ASP A 208 11.40 -6.10 14.82
N HIS A 209 11.75 -7.40 14.81
CA HIS A 209 12.64 -7.99 15.83
C HIS A 209 14.01 -7.30 15.88
N VAL A 210 14.64 -7.06 14.73
CA VAL A 210 15.95 -6.37 14.68
C VAL A 210 15.82 -4.94 15.16
N ARG A 211 14.77 -4.22 14.73
CA ARG A 211 14.50 -2.84 15.14
C ARG A 211 14.31 -2.72 16.64
N GLU A 212 13.51 -3.56 17.25
CA GLU A 212 13.22 -3.53 18.68
C GLU A 212 14.42 -3.90 19.57
N ASN A 213 15.25 -4.85 19.12
CA ASN A 213 16.30 -5.40 19.96
C ASN A 213 17.69 -4.84 19.69
N PHE A 214 17.98 -4.36 18.46
CA PHE A 214 19.34 -4.04 18.04
C PHE A 214 19.52 -2.62 17.49
N VAL A 215 18.45 -1.94 17.08
CA VAL A 215 18.55 -0.53 16.58
C VAL A 215 18.49 0.42 17.77
N LYS A 216 19.56 1.22 17.94
CA LYS A 216 19.70 2.21 19.03
C LYS A 216 20.04 3.61 18.52
N THR A 217 20.56 3.71 17.31
CA THR A 217 21.01 4.94 16.70
C THR A 217 20.42 5.14 15.31
N VAL A 218 20.54 6.34 14.76
CA VAL A 218 20.13 6.63 13.37
C VAL A 218 20.99 5.83 12.38
N GLU A 219 22.27 5.60 12.70
CA GLU A 219 23.14 4.76 11.88
C GLU A 219 22.69 3.31 11.85
N ASP A 220 22.24 2.77 12.98
CA ASP A 220 21.67 1.40 13.04
C ASP A 220 20.42 1.29 12.15
N GLU A 221 19.54 2.30 12.16
CA GLU A 221 18.36 2.31 11.28
C GLU A 221 18.75 2.36 9.80
N HIS A 222 19.80 3.09 9.42
CA HIS A 222 20.33 3.06 8.06
C HIS A 222 20.88 1.68 7.66
N VAL A 223 21.54 0.98 8.58
CA VAL A 223 22.01 -0.39 8.34
C VAL A 223 20.85 -1.35 8.16
N LEU A 224 19.77 -1.19 8.95
CA LEU A 224 18.56 -2.02 8.81
C LEU A 224 17.86 -1.82 7.46
N GLN A 225 17.93 -0.62 6.91
CA GLN A 225 17.26 -0.25 5.64
C GLN A 225 18.12 -0.52 4.39
N SER A 226 19.36 -0.92 4.53
CA SER A 226 20.30 -1.17 3.42
C SER A 226 20.25 -2.61 2.93
#